data_85b681212301848fdbe5401a40e2592b
#
_entry.id   85b681212301848fdbe5401a40e2592b
#
_cell.length_a   1.000
_cell.length_b   1.000
_cell.length_c   1.000
_cell.angle_alpha   90.00
_cell.angle_beta   90.00
_cell.angle_gamma   90.00
#
_symmetry.space_group_name_H-M   'P 1'
#
loop_
_entity.id
_entity.type
_entity.pdbx_description
1 polymer ?
#
loop_
_entity_poly.entity_id
_entity_poly.type
_entity_poly.pdbx_seq_one_letter_code
_entity_poly.pdbx_strand_id
1 'polypeptide(L)'
;MNKDKIFKIGIGSWKIDPDNFEKDLEALKYSFNQGQNYLSLSMLYNNGKVVEKMKGFIDLVGRENLFISAYLEKYIESIEDVEKQLNDYLEVLNLKYIDCLQIHSFSVCKIPMIDVYKEINRLVNLGKVKYIGVSNVNLEQLKQINSIVRIDFFEGVYNLDCKYYENTGLLEYCNENNILFIAYQPIRRNKITQKNYEFLVKLAKKYNKTQNQIMINWIVKEKGILPIIKSTNLDRIKENIDSISFDMEKADYKVLDDFQNEKINSIEVNWNDESGISIDQLANQNEDDI
;
A
#
# COMPACT_ATOMS: atom_id res chain seq x y z
N MET A 1 4.08 11.22 -12.67
CA MET A 1 5.34 10.43 -12.77
C MET A 1 5.06 9.13 -13.50
N ASN A 2 6.05 8.49 -14.14
CA ASN A 2 5.90 7.12 -14.69
C ASN A 2 6.08 6.10 -13.57
N LYS A 3 5.32 4.99 -13.59
CA LYS A 3 5.39 3.92 -12.57
C LYS A 3 6.80 3.29 -12.48
N ASP A 4 7.54 3.22 -13.59
CA ASP A 4 8.91 2.65 -13.62
C ASP A 4 9.95 3.50 -12.85
N LYS A 5 9.58 4.73 -12.46
CA LYS A 5 10.42 5.65 -11.68
C LYS A 5 10.07 5.65 -10.20
N ILE A 6 9.13 4.81 -9.78
CA ILE A 6 8.77 4.69 -8.36
C ILE A 6 9.92 4.01 -7.61
N PHE A 7 10.33 4.62 -6.49
CA PHE A 7 11.31 4.02 -5.60
C PHE A 7 10.75 2.75 -4.95
N LYS A 8 11.61 1.81 -4.63
CA LYS A 8 11.23 0.47 -4.16
C LYS A 8 10.53 0.40 -2.80
N ILE A 9 10.46 1.52 -2.07
CA ILE A 9 9.74 1.65 -0.79
C ILE A 9 8.95 2.94 -0.83
N GLY A 10 7.63 2.84 -0.66
CA GLY A 10 6.73 3.98 -0.67
C GLY A 10 6.53 4.60 0.73
N ILE A 11 6.04 5.82 0.75
CA ILE A 11 5.70 6.57 1.96
C ILE A 11 4.21 6.39 2.24
N GLY A 12 3.89 5.80 3.40
CA GLY A 12 2.53 5.79 3.95
C GLY A 12 2.25 7.05 4.77
N SER A 13 1.01 7.53 4.73
CA SER A 13 0.59 8.72 5.50
C SER A 13 -0.26 8.42 6.73
N TRP A 14 -0.57 7.17 7.01
CA TRP A 14 -1.35 6.77 8.19
C TRP A 14 -0.65 7.16 9.49
N LYS A 15 -1.39 7.77 10.43
CA LYS A 15 -0.84 8.30 11.69
C LYS A 15 0.25 9.37 11.52
N ILE A 16 0.24 10.13 10.46
CA ILE A 16 0.87 11.43 10.44
C ILE A 16 0.06 12.35 11.37
N ASP A 17 0.77 13.11 12.20
CA ASP A 17 0.16 14.01 13.16
C ASP A 17 -0.03 15.41 12.54
N PRO A 18 -1.25 15.81 12.17
CA PRO A 18 -1.46 17.12 11.56
C PRO A 18 -1.23 18.27 12.53
N ASP A 19 -1.36 18.03 13.83
CA ASP A 19 -1.19 19.09 14.86
C ASP A 19 0.30 19.31 15.20
N ASN A 20 1.19 18.32 14.84
CA ASN A 20 2.64 18.40 15.02
C ASN A 20 3.39 18.12 13.72
N PHE A 21 2.86 18.63 12.60
CA PHE A 21 3.30 18.27 11.25
C PHE A 21 4.73 18.69 10.92
N GLU A 22 5.28 19.73 11.55
CA GLU A 22 6.65 20.20 11.30
C GLU A 22 7.69 19.08 11.52
N LYS A 23 7.52 18.29 12.56
CA LYS A 23 8.37 17.12 12.81
C LYS A 23 8.22 16.05 11.73
N ASP A 24 6.99 15.79 11.31
CA ASP A 24 6.69 14.82 10.28
C ASP A 24 7.19 15.31 8.91
N LEU A 25 7.14 16.61 8.65
CA LEU A 25 7.64 17.24 7.43
C LEU A 25 9.16 17.03 7.26
N GLU A 26 9.96 17.16 8.33
CA GLU A 26 11.40 16.89 8.27
C GLU A 26 11.68 15.42 7.92
N ALA A 27 10.90 14.49 8.47
CA ALA A 27 11.00 13.07 8.15
C ALA A 27 10.60 12.77 6.69
N LEU A 28 9.54 13.43 6.19
CA LEU A 28 9.10 13.33 4.80
C LEU A 28 10.14 13.87 3.82
N LYS A 29 10.73 15.05 4.13
CA LYS A 29 11.84 15.63 3.34
C LYS A 29 13.04 14.68 3.28
N TYR A 30 13.42 14.13 4.44
CA TYR A 30 14.51 13.17 4.48
C TYR A 30 14.21 11.94 3.62
N SER A 31 13.01 11.35 3.75
CA SER A 31 12.55 10.22 2.94
C SER A 31 12.63 10.50 1.44
N PHE A 32 12.13 11.67 1.03
CA PHE A 32 12.17 12.11 -0.37
C PHE A 32 13.61 12.27 -0.88
N ASN A 33 14.49 12.89 -0.10
CA ASN A 33 15.90 13.07 -0.45
C ASN A 33 16.67 11.74 -0.57
N GLN A 34 16.15 10.67 0.04
CA GLN A 34 16.65 9.31 -0.13
C GLN A 34 16.02 8.56 -1.32
N GLY A 35 15.18 9.24 -2.09
CA GLY A 35 14.57 8.70 -3.31
C GLY A 35 13.13 8.21 -3.16
N GLN A 36 12.56 8.16 -1.94
CA GLN A 36 11.17 7.73 -1.75
C GLN A 36 10.21 8.75 -2.36
N ASN A 37 9.55 8.37 -3.43
CA ASN A 37 8.71 9.26 -4.24
C ASN A 37 7.27 8.77 -4.43
N TYR A 38 6.91 7.59 -3.92
CA TYR A 38 5.53 7.11 -3.86
C TYR A 38 4.88 7.59 -2.57
N LEU A 39 3.74 8.28 -2.67
CA LEU A 39 2.99 8.82 -1.54
C LEU A 39 1.55 8.30 -1.58
N SER A 40 1.16 7.58 -0.53
CA SER A 40 -0.21 7.08 -0.33
C SER A 40 -0.98 8.08 0.55
N LEU A 41 -2.13 8.58 0.07
CA LEU A 41 -2.95 9.59 0.73
C LEU A 41 -4.39 9.11 0.91
N SER A 42 -4.94 9.34 2.11
CA SER A 42 -6.32 9.01 2.48
C SER A 42 -7.02 10.19 3.15
N MET A 43 -8.21 10.52 2.67
CA MET A 43 -9.08 11.54 3.29
C MET A 43 -9.68 11.07 4.61
N LEU A 44 -9.65 9.76 4.93
CA LEU A 44 -10.07 9.25 6.24
C LEU A 44 -9.07 9.59 7.35
N TYR A 45 -7.81 9.86 7.01
CA TYR A 45 -6.79 10.12 8.02
C TYR A 45 -7.02 11.51 8.64
N ASN A 46 -7.39 11.50 9.93
CA ASN A 46 -7.75 12.71 10.69
C ASN A 46 -8.75 13.61 9.94
N ASN A 47 -9.78 13.01 9.32
CA ASN A 47 -10.82 13.73 8.58
C ASN A 47 -10.26 14.69 7.51
N GLY A 48 -9.27 14.21 6.72
CA GLY A 48 -8.66 14.96 5.63
C GLY A 48 -7.53 15.92 6.05
N LYS A 49 -7.35 16.22 7.33
CA LYS A 49 -6.30 17.14 7.80
C LYS A 49 -4.88 16.70 7.40
N VAL A 50 -4.63 15.38 7.32
CA VAL A 50 -3.34 14.87 6.82
C VAL A 50 -3.11 15.27 5.37
N VAL A 51 -4.14 15.16 4.52
CA VAL A 51 -4.05 15.54 3.11
C VAL A 51 -3.82 17.05 2.97
N GLU A 52 -4.51 17.89 3.76
CA GLU A 52 -4.28 19.34 3.78
C GLU A 52 -2.82 19.68 4.11
N LYS A 53 -2.24 19.03 5.11
CA LYS A 53 -0.83 19.23 5.49
C LYS A 53 0.14 18.75 4.43
N MET A 54 -0.19 17.65 3.73
CA MET A 54 0.64 17.12 2.64
C MET A 54 0.79 18.07 1.46
N LYS A 55 -0.14 19.02 1.26
CA LYS A 55 0.02 20.07 0.25
C LYS A 55 1.35 20.81 0.41
N GLY A 56 1.70 21.23 1.64
CA GLY A 56 2.97 21.92 1.91
C GLY A 56 4.20 21.07 1.55
N PHE A 57 4.16 19.77 1.80
CA PHE A 57 5.23 18.85 1.40
C PHE A 57 5.30 18.71 -0.13
N ILE A 58 4.16 18.55 -0.81
CA ILE A 58 4.09 18.43 -2.27
C ILE A 58 4.61 19.71 -2.96
N ASP A 59 4.22 20.89 -2.46
CA ASP A 59 4.69 22.18 -2.97
C ASP A 59 6.21 22.33 -2.80
N LEU A 60 6.75 21.84 -1.68
CA LEU A 60 8.18 21.94 -1.38
C LEU A 60 9.05 21.08 -2.30
N VAL A 61 8.62 19.84 -2.59
CA VAL A 61 9.44 18.88 -3.37
C VAL A 61 9.12 18.89 -4.86
N GLY A 62 8.03 19.55 -5.25
CA GLY A 62 7.52 19.60 -6.61
C GLY A 62 6.62 18.40 -6.95
N ARG A 63 5.40 18.69 -7.43
CA ARG A 63 4.37 17.68 -7.78
C ARG A 63 4.89 16.62 -8.76
N GLU A 64 5.69 17.03 -9.73
CA GLU A 64 6.25 16.17 -10.79
C GLU A 64 7.22 15.12 -10.27
N ASN A 65 7.80 15.34 -9.10
CA ASN A 65 8.76 14.45 -8.46
C ASN A 65 8.09 13.38 -7.58
N LEU A 66 6.77 13.43 -7.43
CA LEU A 66 6.01 12.49 -6.62
C LEU A 66 5.05 11.65 -7.47
N PHE A 67 4.88 10.40 -7.06
CA PHE A 67 3.76 9.55 -7.47
C PHE A 67 2.73 9.54 -6.34
N ILE A 68 1.56 10.13 -6.58
CA ILE A 68 0.50 10.25 -5.57
C ILE A 68 -0.60 9.24 -5.86
N SER A 69 -0.83 8.34 -4.90
CA SER A 69 -1.97 7.43 -4.87
C SER A 69 -3.02 7.92 -3.89
N ALA A 70 -4.28 7.96 -4.31
CA ALA A 70 -5.42 8.40 -3.53
C ALA A 70 -6.55 7.37 -3.56
N TYR A 71 -7.45 7.44 -2.59
CA TYR A 71 -8.52 6.46 -2.42
C TYR A 71 -9.90 7.09 -2.50
N LEU A 72 -10.82 6.34 -3.10
CA LEU A 72 -12.26 6.52 -2.93
C LEU A 72 -12.68 5.77 -1.66
N GLU A 73 -13.13 6.48 -0.64
CA GLU A 73 -13.28 5.97 0.72
C GLU A 73 -14.65 6.26 1.33
N LYS A 74 -15.34 7.28 0.82
CA LYS A 74 -16.72 7.58 1.21
C LYS A 74 -17.67 6.71 0.40
N TYR A 75 -18.90 6.53 0.88
CA TYR A 75 -19.91 5.80 0.12
C TYR A 75 -20.05 6.36 -1.29
N ILE A 76 -20.13 5.44 -2.26
CA ILE A 76 -20.37 5.70 -3.68
C ILE A 76 -21.79 5.23 -3.97
N GLU A 77 -22.73 6.14 -3.88
CA GLU A 77 -24.15 5.88 -4.10
C GLU A 77 -24.57 6.18 -5.55
N SER A 78 -23.77 6.99 -6.24
CA SER A 78 -23.94 7.35 -7.65
C SER A 78 -22.60 7.44 -8.37
N ILE A 79 -22.62 7.49 -9.69
CA ILE A 79 -21.41 7.65 -10.52
C ILE A 79 -20.72 9.00 -10.27
N GLU A 80 -21.50 10.04 -9.99
CA GLU A 80 -21.03 11.39 -9.73
C GLU A 80 -20.18 11.47 -8.45
N ASP A 81 -20.40 10.57 -7.47
CA ASP A 81 -19.63 10.51 -6.24
C ASP A 81 -18.15 10.17 -6.49
N VAL A 82 -17.85 9.43 -7.55
CA VAL A 82 -16.48 9.06 -7.93
C VAL A 82 -15.67 10.31 -8.29
N GLU A 83 -16.19 11.12 -9.22
CA GLU A 83 -15.52 12.35 -9.63
C GLU A 83 -15.53 13.41 -8.51
N LYS A 84 -16.58 13.48 -7.70
CA LYS A 84 -16.65 14.38 -6.55
C LYS A 84 -15.55 14.06 -5.53
N GLN A 85 -15.37 12.81 -5.13
CA GLN A 85 -14.31 12.41 -4.19
C GLN A 85 -12.91 12.68 -4.77
N LEU A 86 -12.69 12.47 -6.06
CA LEU A 86 -11.44 12.86 -6.71
C LEU A 86 -11.22 14.37 -6.66
N ASN A 87 -12.27 15.17 -6.95
CA ASN A 87 -12.17 16.63 -6.94
C ASN A 87 -11.85 17.15 -5.52
N ASP A 88 -12.35 16.51 -4.44
CA ASP A 88 -11.96 16.86 -3.06
C ASP A 88 -10.42 16.81 -2.88
N TYR A 89 -9.74 15.77 -3.39
CA TYR A 89 -8.26 15.70 -3.37
C TYR A 89 -7.62 16.79 -4.23
N LEU A 90 -8.13 16.98 -5.45
CA LEU A 90 -7.54 17.95 -6.38
C LEU A 90 -7.66 19.38 -5.85
N GLU A 91 -8.77 19.72 -5.21
CA GLU A 91 -9.00 21.03 -4.59
C GLU A 91 -8.08 21.25 -3.38
N VAL A 92 -8.11 20.33 -2.40
CA VAL A 92 -7.31 20.44 -1.16
C VAL A 92 -5.82 20.51 -1.46
N LEU A 93 -5.34 19.70 -2.41
CA LEU A 93 -3.93 19.67 -2.79
C LEU A 93 -3.56 20.73 -3.84
N ASN A 94 -4.53 21.45 -4.40
CA ASN A 94 -4.36 22.38 -5.54
C ASN A 94 -3.66 21.71 -6.72
N LEU A 95 -4.12 20.52 -7.11
CA LEU A 95 -3.54 19.71 -8.19
C LEU A 95 -4.50 19.62 -9.38
N LYS A 96 -3.92 19.34 -10.56
CA LYS A 96 -4.68 19.08 -11.78
C LYS A 96 -4.98 17.59 -12.00
N TYR A 97 -4.20 16.72 -11.37
CA TYR A 97 -4.32 15.26 -11.51
C TYR A 97 -3.72 14.52 -10.33
N ILE A 98 -4.19 13.29 -10.12
CA ILE A 98 -3.60 12.28 -9.24
C ILE A 98 -2.92 11.21 -10.10
N ASP A 99 -1.82 10.59 -9.64
CA ASP A 99 -1.18 9.53 -10.42
C ASP A 99 -1.99 8.23 -10.38
N CYS A 100 -2.45 7.78 -9.21
CA CYS A 100 -3.27 6.57 -9.08
C CYS A 100 -4.52 6.84 -8.27
N LEU A 101 -5.67 6.40 -8.74
CA LEU A 101 -6.93 6.41 -8.01
C LEU A 101 -7.43 4.97 -7.85
N GLN A 102 -7.83 4.63 -6.64
CA GLN A 102 -8.34 3.30 -6.30
C GLN A 102 -9.47 3.37 -5.26
N ILE A 103 -10.28 2.33 -5.18
CA ILE A 103 -11.28 2.17 -4.13
C ILE A 103 -10.59 1.53 -2.93
N HIS A 104 -10.74 2.09 -1.74
CA HIS A 104 -10.12 1.55 -0.52
C HIS A 104 -10.69 0.17 -0.13
N SER A 105 -12.03 0.06 -0.15
CA SER A 105 -12.75 -1.19 0.12
C SER A 105 -14.05 -1.21 -0.66
N PHE A 106 -14.49 -2.37 -1.12
CA PHE A 106 -15.76 -2.49 -1.84
C PHE A 106 -16.99 -2.21 -1.00
N SER A 107 -16.91 -2.30 0.30
CA SER A 107 -18.00 -1.96 1.22
C SER A 107 -18.53 -0.53 1.03
N VAL A 108 -17.71 0.36 0.47
CA VAL A 108 -18.14 1.74 0.16
C VAL A 108 -18.98 1.84 -1.12
N CYS A 109 -18.96 0.82 -2.00
CA CYS A 109 -19.72 0.85 -3.26
C CYS A 109 -21.17 0.39 -3.01
N LYS A 110 -22.13 1.30 -3.20
CA LYS A 110 -23.58 1.00 -3.19
C LYS A 110 -24.14 0.81 -4.60
N ILE A 111 -23.31 1.04 -5.63
CA ILE A 111 -23.58 0.77 -7.05
C ILE A 111 -22.62 -0.32 -7.55
N PRO A 112 -22.88 -0.95 -8.72
CA PRO A 112 -21.99 -1.97 -9.25
C PRO A 112 -20.54 -1.47 -9.41
N MET A 113 -19.61 -2.19 -8.83
CA MET A 113 -18.19 -1.88 -8.83
C MET A 113 -17.63 -1.65 -10.25
N ILE A 114 -18.11 -2.42 -11.21
CA ILE A 114 -17.73 -2.28 -12.62
C ILE A 114 -18.03 -0.90 -13.17
N ASP A 115 -19.15 -0.28 -12.77
CA ASP A 115 -19.52 1.05 -13.24
C ASP A 115 -18.62 2.11 -12.58
N VAL A 116 -18.23 1.90 -11.31
CA VAL A 116 -17.24 2.75 -10.64
C VAL A 116 -15.90 2.71 -11.38
N TYR A 117 -15.40 1.53 -11.78
CA TYR A 117 -14.14 1.42 -12.52
C TYR A 117 -14.21 1.97 -13.95
N LYS A 118 -15.36 1.86 -14.62
CA LYS A 118 -15.58 2.57 -15.90
C LYS A 118 -15.49 4.08 -15.72
N GLU A 119 -16.04 4.60 -14.64
CA GLU A 119 -15.97 6.04 -14.35
C GLU A 119 -14.52 6.48 -14.03
N ILE A 120 -13.78 5.71 -13.23
CA ILE A 120 -12.34 5.99 -13.01
C ILE A 120 -11.60 5.99 -14.35
N ASN A 121 -11.89 5.06 -15.25
CA ASN A 121 -11.28 5.04 -16.59
C ASN A 121 -11.70 6.26 -17.45
N ARG A 122 -12.91 6.77 -17.32
CA ARG A 122 -13.33 8.05 -17.92
C ARG A 122 -12.46 9.21 -17.41
N LEU A 123 -12.21 9.24 -16.10
CA LEU A 123 -11.34 10.26 -15.46
C LEU A 123 -9.88 10.14 -15.92
N VAL A 124 -9.40 8.92 -16.22
CA VAL A 124 -8.09 8.71 -16.89
C VAL A 124 -8.08 9.35 -18.27
N ASN A 125 -9.10 9.12 -19.08
CA ASN A 125 -9.22 9.72 -20.43
C ASN A 125 -9.30 11.25 -20.39
N LEU A 126 -9.83 11.84 -19.33
CA LEU A 126 -9.84 13.28 -19.08
C LEU A 126 -8.51 13.83 -18.53
N GLY A 127 -7.53 12.95 -18.22
CA GLY A 127 -6.24 13.35 -17.67
C GLY A 127 -6.26 13.77 -16.20
N LYS A 128 -7.38 13.55 -15.48
CA LYS A 128 -7.48 13.80 -14.03
C LYS A 128 -6.82 12.70 -13.19
N VAL A 129 -6.70 11.50 -13.76
CA VAL A 129 -6.04 10.33 -13.19
C VAL A 129 -5.10 9.75 -14.24
N LYS A 130 -3.94 9.18 -13.86
CA LYS A 130 -3.04 8.54 -14.81
C LYS A 130 -3.14 7.03 -14.83
N TYR A 131 -3.35 6.41 -13.67
CA TYR A 131 -3.33 4.97 -13.48
C TYR A 131 -4.52 4.55 -12.61
N ILE A 132 -4.98 3.34 -12.82
CA ILE A 132 -6.07 2.74 -12.06
C ILE A 132 -5.48 1.71 -11.09
N GLY A 133 -5.82 1.85 -9.81
CA GLY A 133 -5.51 0.88 -8.78
C GLY A 133 -6.75 0.13 -8.29
N VAL A 134 -6.52 -1.05 -7.74
CA VAL A 134 -7.52 -1.87 -7.07
C VAL A 134 -6.98 -2.26 -5.71
N SER A 135 -7.77 -2.20 -4.64
CA SER A 135 -7.33 -2.67 -3.33
C SER A 135 -8.32 -3.59 -2.66
N ASN A 136 -7.80 -4.52 -1.86
CA ASN A 136 -8.59 -5.39 -0.99
C ASN A 136 -9.68 -6.18 -1.72
N VAL A 137 -9.31 -6.87 -2.82
CA VAL A 137 -10.20 -7.74 -3.59
C VAL A 137 -9.61 -9.14 -3.71
N ASN A 138 -10.45 -10.13 -4.05
CA ASN A 138 -9.96 -11.47 -4.40
C ASN A 138 -9.53 -11.54 -5.88
N LEU A 139 -8.93 -12.69 -6.26
CA LEU A 139 -8.42 -12.90 -7.61
C LEU A 139 -9.52 -12.81 -8.68
N GLU A 140 -10.70 -13.34 -8.41
CA GLU A 140 -11.83 -13.31 -9.37
C GLU A 140 -12.30 -11.88 -9.63
N GLN A 141 -12.47 -11.10 -8.57
CA GLN A 141 -12.84 -9.70 -8.67
C GLN A 141 -11.78 -8.89 -9.44
N LEU A 142 -10.48 -9.11 -9.15
CA LEU A 142 -9.39 -8.47 -9.90
C LEU A 142 -9.44 -8.82 -11.38
N LYS A 143 -9.60 -10.10 -11.73
CA LYS A 143 -9.72 -10.54 -13.13
C LYS A 143 -10.92 -9.91 -13.83
N GLN A 144 -12.06 -9.86 -13.15
CA GLN A 144 -13.28 -9.24 -13.68
C GLN A 144 -13.07 -7.76 -13.99
N ILE A 145 -12.48 -6.99 -13.07
CA ILE A 145 -12.20 -5.58 -13.27
C ILE A 145 -11.19 -5.39 -14.41
N ASN A 146 -10.08 -6.14 -14.37
CA ASN A 146 -9.01 -6.02 -15.37
C ASN A 146 -9.43 -6.43 -16.79
N SER A 147 -10.49 -7.21 -16.91
CA SER A 147 -11.09 -7.54 -18.23
C SER A 147 -11.85 -6.37 -18.87
N ILE A 148 -12.22 -5.34 -18.08
CA ILE A 148 -13.03 -4.21 -18.52
C ILE A 148 -12.21 -2.93 -18.61
N VAL A 149 -11.35 -2.69 -17.59
CA VAL A 149 -10.44 -1.54 -17.54
C VAL A 149 -9.05 -2.04 -17.17
N ARG A 150 -8.02 -1.49 -17.81
CA ARG A 150 -6.65 -1.85 -17.47
C ARG A 150 -6.31 -1.44 -16.04
N ILE A 151 -5.88 -2.40 -15.24
CA ILE A 151 -5.38 -2.16 -13.88
C ILE A 151 -3.85 -2.07 -13.91
N ASP A 152 -3.30 -1.05 -13.26
CA ASP A 152 -1.86 -0.82 -13.17
C ASP A 152 -1.28 -1.13 -11.79
N PHE A 153 -2.12 -1.04 -10.74
CA PHE A 153 -1.73 -1.24 -9.34
C PHE A 153 -2.72 -2.11 -8.60
N PHE A 154 -2.20 -2.97 -7.74
CA PHE A 154 -2.99 -3.70 -6.75
C PHE A 154 -2.43 -3.36 -5.37
N GLU A 155 -3.29 -3.04 -4.40
CA GLU A 155 -2.87 -2.80 -3.03
C GLU A 155 -3.55 -3.78 -2.08
N GLY A 156 -2.74 -4.45 -1.25
CA GLY A 156 -3.22 -5.44 -0.30
C GLY A 156 -2.28 -5.62 0.88
N VAL A 157 -2.78 -6.25 1.96
CA VAL A 157 -1.93 -6.66 3.06
C VAL A 157 -0.94 -7.72 2.58
N TYR A 158 0.36 -7.50 2.80
CA TYR A 158 1.36 -8.53 2.54
C TYR A 158 2.52 -8.38 3.52
N ASN A 159 2.82 -9.44 4.24
CA ASN A 159 3.93 -9.53 5.17
C ASN A 159 4.24 -11.01 5.47
N LEU A 160 5.25 -11.25 6.30
CA LEU A 160 5.69 -12.61 6.63
C LEU A 160 4.59 -13.48 7.26
N ASP A 161 3.69 -12.89 8.05
CA ASP A 161 2.57 -13.62 8.66
C ASP A 161 1.38 -13.80 7.71
N CYS A 162 1.15 -12.84 6.81
CA CYS A 162 -0.01 -12.83 5.93
C CYS A 162 0.42 -12.86 4.46
N LYS A 163 0.32 -14.04 3.84
CA LYS A 163 0.62 -14.29 2.43
C LYS A 163 -0.64 -14.66 1.62
N TYR A 164 -1.79 -14.18 2.07
CA TYR A 164 -3.08 -14.51 1.46
C TYR A 164 -3.08 -14.35 -0.07
N TYR A 165 -2.61 -13.22 -0.56
CA TYR A 165 -2.60 -12.93 -1.99
C TYR A 165 -1.58 -13.75 -2.80
N GLU A 166 -0.51 -14.23 -2.17
CA GLU A 166 0.40 -15.20 -2.77
C GLU A 166 -0.26 -16.58 -2.83
N ASN A 167 -0.80 -17.04 -1.71
CA ASN A 167 -1.42 -18.36 -1.58
C ASN A 167 -2.65 -18.57 -2.49
N THR A 168 -3.35 -17.47 -2.83
CA THR A 168 -4.51 -17.50 -3.75
C THR A 168 -4.16 -17.28 -5.21
N GLY A 169 -2.87 -17.11 -5.55
CA GLY A 169 -2.39 -16.87 -6.92
C GLY A 169 -2.61 -15.43 -7.42
N LEU A 170 -3.10 -14.51 -6.57
CA LEU A 170 -3.35 -13.14 -7.00
C LEU A 170 -2.04 -12.40 -7.28
N LEU A 171 -1.00 -12.61 -6.46
CA LEU A 171 0.32 -12.01 -6.68
C LEU A 171 0.93 -12.47 -8.01
N GLU A 172 0.81 -13.77 -8.34
CA GLU A 172 1.23 -14.31 -9.63
C GLU A 172 0.50 -13.65 -10.80
N TYR A 173 -0.83 -13.53 -10.69
CA TYR A 173 -1.63 -12.83 -11.70
C TYR A 173 -1.20 -11.36 -11.87
N CYS A 174 -0.89 -10.66 -10.79
CA CYS A 174 -0.36 -9.29 -10.87
C CYS A 174 0.94 -9.24 -11.67
N ASN A 175 1.88 -10.15 -11.40
CA ASN A 175 3.17 -10.22 -12.11
C ASN A 175 2.99 -10.51 -13.60
N GLU A 176 2.14 -11.48 -13.96
CA GLU A 176 1.84 -11.85 -15.35
C GLU A 176 1.19 -10.70 -16.15
N ASN A 177 0.40 -9.86 -15.49
CA ASN A 177 -0.34 -8.76 -16.11
C ASN A 177 0.33 -7.40 -15.95
N ASN A 178 1.59 -7.34 -15.45
CA ASN A 178 2.33 -6.10 -15.20
C ASN A 178 1.57 -5.13 -14.27
N ILE A 179 0.88 -5.67 -13.26
CA ILE A 179 0.22 -4.94 -12.19
C ILE A 179 1.21 -4.85 -11.03
N LEU A 180 1.59 -3.64 -10.60
CA LEU A 180 2.49 -3.48 -9.47
C LEU A 180 1.73 -3.73 -8.16
N PHE A 181 2.18 -4.75 -7.41
CA PHE A 181 1.62 -5.05 -6.10
C PHE A 181 2.21 -4.09 -5.04
N ILE A 182 1.34 -3.43 -4.30
CA ILE A 182 1.69 -2.53 -3.18
C ILE A 182 1.29 -3.21 -1.88
N ALA A 183 2.27 -3.38 -0.98
CA ALA A 183 2.03 -4.00 0.32
C ALA A 183 1.82 -2.94 1.41
N TYR A 184 0.62 -2.86 1.97
CA TYR A 184 0.46 -2.19 3.24
C TYR A 184 0.72 -3.13 4.41
N GLN A 185 1.11 -2.59 5.57
CA GLN A 185 1.53 -3.34 6.76
C GLN A 185 2.67 -4.37 6.51
N PRO A 186 3.72 -4.05 5.75
CA PRO A 186 4.78 -5.02 5.38
C PRO A 186 5.53 -5.59 6.59
N ILE A 187 5.59 -4.88 7.70
CA ILE A 187 6.19 -5.32 8.98
C ILE A 187 5.16 -5.39 10.11
N ARG A 188 3.86 -5.34 9.79
CA ARG A 188 2.74 -5.43 10.72
C ARG A 188 2.94 -4.58 11.99
N ARG A 189 3.36 -3.31 11.81
CA ARG A 189 3.61 -2.37 12.93
C ARG A 189 4.58 -2.92 13.98
N ASN A 190 5.60 -3.69 13.59
CA ASN A 190 6.57 -4.41 14.42
C ASN A 190 5.98 -5.57 15.26
N LYS A 191 4.74 -5.98 15.04
CA LYS A 191 4.17 -7.14 15.76
C LYS A 191 4.90 -8.45 15.40
N ILE A 192 5.40 -8.59 14.17
CA ILE A 192 6.13 -9.79 13.73
C ILE A 192 7.44 -9.94 14.51
N THR A 193 8.18 -8.85 14.71
CA THR A 193 9.44 -8.89 15.46
C THR A 193 9.26 -9.26 16.92
N GLN A 194 8.10 -8.94 17.51
CA GLN A 194 7.76 -9.29 18.91
C GLN A 194 7.56 -10.79 19.09
N LYS A 195 7.24 -11.54 18.02
CA LYS A 195 7.07 -13.00 18.06
C LYS A 195 8.39 -13.75 18.19
N ASN A 196 9.51 -13.08 17.93
CA ASN A 196 10.87 -13.63 18.02
C ASN A 196 11.03 -14.96 17.28
N TYR A 197 10.52 -15.06 16.06
CA TYR A 197 10.74 -16.22 15.21
C TYR A 197 12.23 -16.55 15.11
N GLU A 198 12.64 -17.73 15.55
CA GLU A 198 14.04 -18.11 15.69
C GLU A 198 14.82 -17.99 14.36
N PHE A 199 14.18 -18.39 13.24
CA PHE A 199 14.80 -18.27 11.92
C PHE A 199 15.03 -16.81 11.53
N LEU A 200 14.07 -15.90 11.84
CA LEU A 200 14.18 -14.48 11.51
C LEU A 200 15.28 -13.81 12.36
N VAL A 201 15.41 -14.18 13.64
CA VAL A 201 16.50 -13.74 14.52
C VAL A 201 17.87 -14.22 13.99
N LYS A 202 17.95 -15.48 13.53
CA LYS A 202 19.19 -16.04 12.94
C LYS A 202 19.59 -15.31 11.65
N LEU A 203 18.62 -15.03 10.75
CA LEU A 203 18.86 -14.28 9.53
C LEU A 203 19.31 -12.84 9.83
N ALA A 204 18.65 -12.16 10.74
CA ALA A 204 19.02 -10.81 11.17
C ALA A 204 20.49 -10.78 11.66
N LYS A 205 20.89 -11.74 12.49
CA LYS A 205 22.28 -11.88 12.96
C LYS A 205 23.26 -12.21 11.82
N LYS A 206 22.90 -13.12 10.90
CA LYS A 206 23.75 -13.53 9.77
C LYS A 206 24.14 -12.35 8.89
N TYR A 207 23.18 -11.48 8.60
CA TYR A 207 23.36 -10.32 7.71
C TYR A 207 23.76 -9.04 8.44
N ASN A 208 23.88 -9.07 9.77
CA ASN A 208 24.07 -7.87 10.61
C ASN A 208 23.01 -6.78 10.31
N LYS A 209 21.76 -7.20 10.24
CA LYS A 209 20.59 -6.38 9.95
C LYS A 209 19.52 -6.60 11.01
N THR A 210 18.51 -5.70 11.06
CA THR A 210 17.36 -5.93 11.90
C THR A 210 16.37 -6.92 11.27
N GLN A 211 15.48 -7.50 12.08
CA GLN A 211 14.42 -8.36 11.56
C GLN A 211 13.51 -7.63 10.55
N ASN A 212 13.23 -6.35 10.78
CA ASN A 212 12.48 -5.53 9.84
C ASN A 212 13.20 -5.40 8.50
N GLN A 213 14.51 -5.17 8.51
CA GLN A 213 15.30 -5.10 7.29
C GLN A 213 15.29 -6.40 6.50
N ILE A 214 15.36 -7.55 7.17
CA ILE A 214 15.24 -8.86 6.51
C ILE A 214 13.88 -9.00 5.82
N MET A 215 12.78 -8.68 6.52
CA MET A 215 11.42 -8.78 5.96
C MET A 215 11.20 -7.82 4.78
N ILE A 216 11.62 -6.57 4.91
CA ILE A 216 11.48 -5.59 3.83
C ILE A 216 12.33 -5.98 2.62
N ASN A 217 13.58 -6.44 2.85
CA ASN A 217 14.45 -6.93 1.78
C ASN A 217 13.79 -8.06 0.99
N TRP A 218 13.25 -9.07 1.70
CA TRP A 218 12.54 -10.19 1.10
C TRP A 218 11.33 -9.73 0.25
N ILE A 219 10.48 -8.84 0.79
CA ILE A 219 9.32 -8.30 0.06
C ILE A 219 9.75 -7.61 -1.24
N VAL A 220 10.77 -6.77 -1.17
CA VAL A 220 11.22 -5.96 -2.32
C VAL A 220 11.99 -6.78 -3.34
N LYS A 221 12.96 -7.58 -2.88
CA LYS A 221 13.93 -8.23 -3.76
C LYS A 221 13.45 -9.56 -4.31
N GLU A 222 12.81 -10.37 -3.48
CA GLU A 222 12.34 -11.69 -3.90
C GLU A 222 10.94 -11.62 -4.52
N LYS A 223 10.03 -10.85 -3.94
CA LYS A 223 8.64 -10.79 -4.41
C LYS A 223 8.37 -9.68 -5.43
N GLY A 224 9.27 -8.73 -5.59
CA GLY A 224 9.06 -7.58 -6.49
C GLY A 224 7.93 -6.64 -6.05
N ILE A 225 7.52 -6.72 -4.79
CA ILE A 225 6.42 -5.96 -4.20
C ILE A 225 6.95 -4.61 -3.71
N LEU A 226 6.13 -3.56 -3.82
CA LEU A 226 6.40 -2.22 -3.28
C LEU A 226 5.77 -2.08 -1.89
N PRO A 227 6.53 -2.18 -0.78
CA PRO A 227 6.00 -1.92 0.55
C PRO A 227 5.79 -0.42 0.77
N ILE A 228 4.65 -0.04 1.37
CA ILE A 228 4.44 1.31 1.89
C ILE A 228 4.66 1.33 3.40
N ILE A 229 5.56 2.20 3.84
CA ILE A 229 5.97 2.28 5.25
C ILE A 229 5.85 3.72 5.73
N LYS A 230 5.21 3.92 6.89
CA LYS A 230 5.18 5.22 7.58
C LYS A 230 6.19 5.23 8.70
N SER A 231 7.05 6.22 8.72
CA SER A 231 7.86 6.56 9.88
C SER A 231 8.12 8.06 9.95
N THR A 232 8.17 8.59 11.15
CA THR A 232 8.60 9.97 11.46
C THR A 232 9.89 9.97 12.27
N ASN A 233 10.48 8.81 12.51
CA ASN A 233 11.77 8.63 13.13
C ASN A 233 12.83 8.43 12.05
N LEU A 234 13.81 9.35 11.98
CA LEU A 234 14.86 9.37 10.96
C LEU A 234 15.70 8.08 10.94
N ASP A 235 16.01 7.51 12.11
CA ASP A 235 16.83 6.29 12.17
C ASP A 235 16.05 5.08 11.62
N ARG A 236 14.74 4.99 11.89
CA ARG A 236 13.87 3.97 11.28
C ARG A 236 13.72 4.17 9.77
N ILE A 237 13.69 5.41 9.29
CA ILE A 237 13.65 5.69 7.84
C ILE A 237 14.94 5.21 7.18
N LYS A 238 16.11 5.53 7.78
CA LYS A 238 17.41 5.03 7.32
C LYS A 238 17.44 3.50 7.29
N GLU A 239 17.00 2.86 8.38
CA GLU A 239 16.91 1.41 8.51
C GLU A 239 16.03 0.80 7.41
N ASN A 240 14.84 1.34 7.18
CA ASN A 240 13.93 0.87 6.14
C ASN A 240 14.55 0.99 4.74
N ILE A 241 15.19 2.11 4.43
CA ILE A 241 15.83 2.34 3.13
C ILE A 241 17.05 1.43 2.95
N ASP A 242 17.84 1.23 4.00
CA ASP A 242 18.99 0.32 3.98
C ASP A 242 18.58 -1.15 3.75
N SER A 243 17.31 -1.49 3.93
CA SER A 243 16.78 -2.84 3.64
C SER A 243 17.01 -3.29 2.20
N ILE A 244 17.13 -2.37 1.25
CA ILE A 244 17.37 -2.71 -0.16
C ILE A 244 18.85 -2.67 -0.57
N SER A 245 19.77 -2.36 0.36
CA SER A 245 21.20 -2.21 0.09
C SER A 245 22.00 -3.50 0.05
N PHE A 246 21.41 -4.61 0.48
CA PHE A 246 22.05 -5.91 0.56
C PHE A 246 21.23 -7.00 -0.13
N ASP A 247 21.88 -8.13 -0.40
CA ASP A 247 21.24 -9.33 -0.93
C ASP A 247 21.41 -10.48 0.05
N MET A 248 20.39 -11.30 0.19
CA MET A 248 20.45 -12.55 0.93
C MET A 248 20.77 -13.71 -0.01
N GLU A 249 21.29 -14.80 0.54
CA GLU A 249 21.47 -16.04 -0.20
C GLU A 249 20.09 -16.62 -0.61
N LYS A 250 20.02 -17.30 -1.74
CA LYS A 250 18.77 -17.94 -2.22
C LYS A 250 18.13 -18.87 -1.19
N ALA A 251 18.97 -19.62 -0.43
CA ALA A 251 18.47 -20.49 0.62
C ALA A 251 17.78 -19.72 1.75
N ASP A 252 18.23 -18.51 2.06
CA ASP A 252 17.67 -17.68 3.12
C ASP A 252 16.36 -17.00 2.68
N TYR A 253 16.27 -16.57 1.42
CA TYR A 253 14.98 -16.15 0.84
C TYR A 253 13.96 -17.28 0.91
N LYS A 254 14.40 -18.53 0.57
CA LYS A 254 13.52 -19.70 0.63
C LYS A 254 12.98 -19.98 2.03
N VAL A 255 13.76 -19.75 3.09
CA VAL A 255 13.27 -19.89 4.48
C VAL A 255 12.09 -18.96 4.75
N LEU A 256 12.15 -17.72 4.22
CA LEU A 256 11.07 -16.76 4.35
C LEU A 256 9.86 -17.13 3.46
N ASP A 257 10.13 -17.66 2.26
CA ASP A 257 9.09 -18.12 1.34
C ASP A 257 8.30 -19.31 1.89
N ASP A 258 9.01 -20.29 2.45
CA ASP A 258 8.41 -21.52 2.98
C ASP A 258 7.67 -21.30 4.30
N PHE A 259 7.96 -20.20 5.02
CA PHE A 259 7.26 -19.90 6.26
C PHE A 259 5.78 -19.58 6.01
N GLN A 260 4.89 -20.26 6.73
CA GLN A 260 3.45 -20.01 6.72
C GLN A 260 2.95 -19.82 8.16
N ASN A 261 2.24 -18.72 8.40
CA ASN A 261 1.45 -18.58 9.61
C ASN A 261 0.07 -19.20 9.37
N GLU A 262 -0.09 -20.47 9.70
CA GLU A 262 -1.32 -21.24 9.43
C GLU A 262 -2.56 -20.61 10.04
N LYS A 263 -2.44 -20.03 11.24
CA LYS A 263 -3.56 -19.36 11.91
C LYS A 263 -4.14 -18.20 11.09
N ILE A 264 -3.26 -17.41 10.45
CA ILE A 264 -3.68 -16.24 9.66
C ILE A 264 -4.08 -16.66 8.24
N ASN A 265 -3.29 -17.51 7.61
CA ASN A 265 -3.50 -17.88 6.21
C ASN A 265 -4.66 -18.86 5.98
N SER A 266 -5.17 -19.52 7.05
CA SER A 266 -6.37 -20.38 6.98
C SER A 266 -7.69 -19.65 7.19
N ILE A 267 -7.66 -18.35 7.52
CA ILE A 267 -8.89 -17.58 7.76
C ILE A 267 -9.60 -17.35 6.42
N GLU A 268 -10.88 -17.74 6.38
CA GLU A 268 -11.74 -17.40 5.25
C GLU A 268 -12.08 -15.91 5.29
N VAL A 269 -11.70 -15.20 4.21
CA VAL A 269 -11.99 -13.77 4.04
C VAL A 269 -13.34 -13.64 3.35
N ASN A 270 -14.28 -12.96 3.98
CA ASN A 270 -15.56 -12.65 3.37
C ASN A 270 -15.42 -11.38 2.50
N TRP A 271 -15.55 -11.56 1.19
CA TRP A 271 -15.38 -10.51 0.19
C TRP A 271 -16.69 -9.80 -0.17
N ASN A 272 -17.84 -10.36 0.22
CA ASN A 272 -19.16 -9.93 -0.26
C ASN A 272 -20.09 -9.42 0.84
N ASP A 273 -19.71 -9.56 2.12
CA ASP A 273 -20.58 -9.25 3.25
C ASP A 273 -19.81 -8.55 4.38
N GLU A 274 -20.44 -7.58 5.02
CA GLU A 274 -19.92 -6.87 6.19
C GLU A 274 -19.89 -7.74 7.46
N SER A 275 -20.52 -8.91 7.44
CA SER A 275 -20.66 -9.84 8.57
C SER A 275 -19.47 -10.75 8.81
N GLY A 276 -18.53 -10.85 7.86
CA GLY A 276 -17.33 -11.68 7.95
C GLY A 276 -16.06 -10.89 8.26
N ILE A 277 -14.96 -11.63 8.51
CA ILE A 277 -13.65 -11.00 8.67
C ILE A 277 -13.19 -10.45 7.34
N SER A 278 -13.07 -9.12 7.23
CA SER A 278 -12.49 -8.49 6.06
C SER A 278 -10.97 -8.66 6.04
N ILE A 279 -10.34 -8.50 4.87
CA ILE A 279 -8.88 -8.54 4.78
C ILE A 279 -8.23 -7.43 5.63
N ASP A 280 -8.89 -6.29 5.81
CA ASP A 280 -8.44 -5.21 6.70
C ASP A 280 -8.54 -5.62 8.18
N GLN A 281 -9.60 -6.34 8.56
CA GLN A 281 -9.72 -6.90 9.90
C GLN A 281 -8.65 -7.96 10.13
N LEU A 282 -8.41 -8.85 9.16
CA LEU A 282 -7.31 -9.82 9.22
C LEU A 282 -5.96 -9.13 9.45
N ALA A 283 -5.71 -8.04 8.74
CA ALA A 283 -4.50 -7.25 8.90
C ALA A 283 -4.36 -6.59 10.27
N ASN A 284 -5.48 -6.33 10.96
CA ASN A 284 -5.54 -5.60 12.23
C ASN A 284 -5.79 -6.49 13.46
N GLN A 285 -6.20 -7.75 13.29
CA GLN A 285 -6.51 -8.64 14.42
C GLN A 285 -5.31 -8.82 15.36
N ASN A 286 -5.61 -8.81 16.63
CA ASN A 286 -4.70 -9.33 17.65
C ASN A 286 -4.83 -10.87 17.65
N GLU A 287 -3.73 -11.58 17.93
CA GLU A 287 -3.75 -13.05 18.00
C GLU A 287 -4.64 -13.60 19.13
N ASP A 288 -4.98 -12.76 20.10
CA ASP A 288 -5.87 -13.10 21.21
C ASP A 288 -7.36 -13.17 20.79
N ASP A 289 -7.69 -12.68 19.58
CA ASP A 289 -9.05 -12.66 19.02
C ASP A 289 -9.29 -13.78 17.97
N ILE A 290 -8.30 -14.71 17.79
CA ILE A 290 -8.37 -15.83 16.83
C ILE A 290 -8.36 -17.18 17.55
#